data_91fb0e9aedb51c3ec5c156d9fadeec81
#
_entry.id   91fb0e9aedb51c3ec5c156d9fadeec81
#
_cell.length_a   1.000
_cell.length_b   1.000
_cell.length_c   1.000
_cell.angle_alpha   90.00
_cell.angle_beta   90.00
_cell.angle_gamma   90.00
#
_symmetry.space_group_name_H-M   'P 1'
#
loop_
_entity.id
_entity.type
_entity.pdbx_description
1 polymer ?
#
loop_
_entity_poly.entity_id
_entity_poly.type
_entity_poly.pdbx_seq_one_letter_code
_entity_poly.pdbx_strand_id
1 'polypeptide(L)'
;FRQLAPIAQSDARRILERDIFSYLQISTGGREIFYHPWLVMLDEQRRMHPEISEFASKNVYNTLLKDHPSVVQARRAIAQRAPLAGQAMGLIDLSGTYCASAKNSDNSRLNILSAILSFSTALTAEKNGSDSVGIITPYAAQTRLIRAMLKDYNSGKNKTEVACSTVHQFQGSERDVIVFDAVESYPKSAVGYLMGKEPNQVARLINVAITRGKGKVITVANARFWENVFKGTNHIFYKLLQHIKNGKHHVIDNHDK
;
A
#
# COMPACT_ATOMS: atom_id res chain seq x y z
N PHE A 1 20.74 3.54 4.96
CA PHE A 1 21.49 3.17 6.15
C PHE A 1 21.84 1.69 6.21
N ARG A 2 20.97 0.76 5.82
CA ARG A 2 21.29 -0.69 5.78
C ARG A 2 22.41 -1.06 4.80
N GLN A 3 22.71 -0.23 3.81
CA GLN A 3 23.82 -0.46 2.86
C GLN A 3 25.20 -0.15 3.47
N LEU A 4 25.25 0.52 4.62
CA LEU A 4 26.47 0.75 5.39
C LEU A 4 26.76 -0.37 6.41
N ALA A 5 26.00 -1.44 6.36
CA ALA A 5 26.01 -2.54 7.31
C ALA A 5 27.31 -3.35 7.46
N PRO A 6 28.27 -3.42 6.49
CA PRO A 6 29.53 -4.12 6.73
C PRO A 6 30.42 -3.52 7.81
N ILE A 7 30.21 -2.25 8.18
CA ILE A 7 31.01 -1.55 9.19
C ILE A 7 30.57 -1.89 10.64
N ALA A 8 29.81 -2.90 10.86
CA ALA A 8 28.74 -2.87 11.79
C ALA A 8 28.77 -3.88 12.92
N GLN A 9 29.88 -4.17 13.49
CA GLN A 9 29.97 -4.68 14.87
C GLN A 9 30.25 -3.57 15.91
N SER A 10 30.22 -2.31 15.51
CA SER A 10 30.50 -1.16 16.35
C SER A 10 29.24 -0.51 16.95
N ASP A 11 29.42 0.24 18.04
CA ASP A 11 28.35 1.04 18.67
C ASP A 11 27.65 2.00 17.69
N ALA A 12 28.32 2.41 16.63
CA ALA A 12 27.75 3.19 15.54
C ALA A 12 26.53 2.50 14.87
N ARG A 13 26.54 1.17 14.71
CA ARG A 13 25.39 0.43 14.19
C ARG A 13 24.19 0.50 15.12
N ARG A 14 24.41 0.34 16.42
CA ARG A 14 23.35 0.43 17.43
C ARG A 14 22.65 1.78 17.41
N ILE A 15 23.38 2.86 17.13
CA ILE A 15 22.84 4.21 17.03
C ILE A 15 22.13 4.40 15.68
N LEU A 16 22.76 3.98 14.57
CA LEU A 16 22.25 4.21 13.22
C LEU A 16 21.04 3.32 12.84
N GLU A 17 20.86 2.17 13.48
CA GLU A 17 19.74 1.28 13.27
C GLU A 17 18.48 1.66 14.07
N ARG A 18 18.59 2.58 15.03
CA ARG A 18 17.48 3.07 15.84
C ARG A 18 17.01 4.42 15.34
N ASP A 19 15.69 4.61 15.32
CA ASP A 19 15.12 5.95 15.23
C ASP A 19 15.34 6.70 16.57
N ILE A 20 15.26 8.04 16.53
CA ILE A 20 15.50 8.88 17.70
C ILE A 20 14.57 8.58 18.87
N PHE A 21 13.31 8.21 18.58
CA PHE A 21 12.34 7.90 19.62
C PHE A 21 12.68 6.60 20.35
N SER A 22 13.11 5.60 19.61
CA SER A 22 13.60 4.33 20.16
C SER A 22 14.92 4.50 20.90
N TYR A 23 15.82 5.37 20.40
CA TYR A 23 17.08 5.68 21.07
C TYR A 23 16.87 6.37 22.41
N LEU A 24 16.00 7.35 22.47
CA LEU A 24 15.63 8.09 23.68
C LEU A 24 14.66 7.33 24.60
N GLN A 25 14.28 6.10 24.24
CA GLN A 25 13.30 5.27 24.95
C GLN A 25 11.93 5.94 25.12
N ILE A 26 11.59 6.90 24.27
CA ILE A 26 10.30 7.59 24.24
C ILE A 26 9.22 6.73 23.56
N SER A 27 9.64 5.81 22.69
CA SER A 27 8.77 4.85 22.02
C SER A 27 9.46 3.50 21.89
N THR A 28 8.78 2.43 22.25
CA THR A 28 9.27 1.05 22.07
C THR A 28 9.05 0.51 20.65
N GLY A 29 8.46 1.31 19.76
CA GLY A 29 8.14 0.87 18.39
C GLY A 29 6.98 -0.12 18.31
N GLY A 30 6.31 -0.41 19.44
CA GLY A 30 5.09 -1.21 19.52
C GLY A 30 3.83 -0.37 19.35
N ARG A 31 2.65 -1.02 19.50
CA ARG A 31 1.34 -0.34 19.48
C ARG A 31 1.03 0.43 20.76
N GLU A 32 1.89 0.33 21.77
CA GLU A 32 1.70 1.04 23.03
C GLU A 32 2.07 2.50 22.83
N ILE A 33 1.12 3.38 23.11
CA ILE A 33 1.33 4.82 23.14
C ILE A 33 1.81 5.13 24.55
N PHE A 34 3.10 5.43 24.68
CA PHE A 34 3.65 5.89 25.92
C PHE A 34 3.28 7.34 26.16
N TYR A 35 2.77 7.63 27.34
CA TYR A 35 2.65 8.99 27.79
C TYR A 35 4.06 9.47 28.19
N HIS A 36 4.62 10.38 27.41
CA HIS A 36 5.89 10.99 27.71
C HIS A 36 5.77 12.51 27.56
N PRO A 37 6.27 13.32 28.50
CA PRO A 37 6.09 14.78 28.47
C PRO A 37 6.64 15.46 27.20
N TRP A 38 7.56 14.82 26.50
CA TRP A 38 8.14 15.32 25.24
C TRP A 38 7.50 14.71 23.99
N LEU A 39 6.52 13.85 24.14
CA LEU A 39 5.82 13.21 23.03
C LEU A 39 4.41 13.79 22.88
N VAL A 40 4.16 14.44 21.75
CA VAL A 40 2.84 14.91 21.37
C VAL A 40 2.40 14.13 20.14
N MET A 41 1.26 13.49 20.22
CA MET A 41 0.65 12.82 19.08
C MET A 41 -0.20 13.82 18.28
N LEU A 42 0.02 13.87 16.99
CA LEU A 42 -0.88 14.56 16.07
C LEU A 42 -2.04 13.61 15.76
N ASP A 43 -3.18 13.81 16.38
CA ASP A 43 -4.35 12.91 16.32
C ASP A 43 -5.37 13.31 15.24
N GLU A 44 -5.18 14.45 14.57
CA GLU A 44 -6.05 14.92 13.49
C GLU A 44 -5.36 14.82 12.14
N GLN A 45 -6.03 14.16 11.18
CA GLN A 45 -5.55 14.04 9.80
C GLN A 45 -6.37 14.93 8.85
N ARG A 46 -5.71 15.48 7.83
CA ARG A 46 -6.29 16.36 6.79
C ARG A 46 -6.01 15.88 5.37
N ARG A 47 -5.62 14.62 5.21
CA ARG A 47 -5.18 14.06 3.92
C ARG A 47 -6.21 13.12 3.31
N MET A 48 -6.55 12.06 4.05
CA MET A 48 -7.23 10.89 3.52
C MET A 48 -8.75 11.01 3.56
N HIS A 49 -9.41 10.30 2.66
CA HIS A 49 -10.84 10.00 2.79
C HIS A 49 -11.10 9.23 4.10
N PRO A 50 -12.24 9.46 4.78
CA PRO A 50 -12.54 8.80 6.07
C PRO A 50 -12.46 7.27 6.04
N GLU A 51 -12.88 6.60 4.96
CA GLU A 51 -12.76 5.13 4.84
C GLU A 51 -11.31 4.65 4.87
N ILE A 52 -10.37 5.41 4.27
CA ILE A 52 -8.94 5.08 4.28
C ILE A 52 -8.36 5.31 5.68
N SER A 53 -8.73 6.45 6.30
CA SER A 53 -8.23 6.79 7.63
C SER A 53 -8.78 5.87 8.72
N GLU A 54 -10.03 5.40 8.59
CA GLU A 54 -10.64 4.43 9.51
C GLU A 54 -9.81 3.16 9.62
N PHE A 55 -9.42 2.58 8.48
CA PHE A 55 -8.55 1.40 8.49
C PHE A 55 -7.20 1.67 9.17
N ALA A 56 -6.55 2.78 8.84
CA ALA A 56 -5.27 3.18 9.44
C ALA A 56 -5.42 3.44 10.94
N SER A 57 -6.45 4.20 11.34
CA SER A 57 -6.75 4.53 12.74
C SER A 57 -6.95 3.27 13.56
N LYS A 58 -7.80 2.35 13.11
CA LYS A 58 -8.13 1.11 13.81
C LYS A 58 -6.95 0.14 13.94
N ASN A 59 -6.13 0.03 12.90
CA ASN A 59 -5.11 -1.03 12.84
C ASN A 59 -3.70 -0.56 13.18
N VAL A 60 -3.42 0.75 13.15
CA VAL A 60 -2.07 1.30 13.36
C VAL A 60 -2.04 2.36 14.47
N TYR A 61 -3.06 3.21 14.56
CA TYR A 61 -3.08 4.37 15.47
C TYR A 61 -4.01 4.19 16.69
N ASN A 62 -4.35 2.95 17.06
CA ASN A 62 -5.16 2.61 18.25
C ASN A 62 -6.47 3.39 18.33
N THR A 63 -7.12 3.68 17.20
CA THR A 63 -8.35 4.48 17.09
C THR A 63 -8.22 5.96 17.47
N LEU A 64 -6.99 6.45 17.66
CA LEU A 64 -6.76 7.84 18.08
C LEU A 64 -6.74 8.84 16.92
N LEU A 65 -6.53 8.38 15.68
CA LEU A 65 -6.52 9.26 14.51
C LEU A 65 -7.93 9.68 14.15
N LYS A 66 -8.18 10.99 14.07
CA LYS A 66 -9.48 11.60 13.75
C LYS A 66 -9.40 12.34 12.42
N ASP A 67 -10.52 12.43 11.73
CA ASP A 67 -10.63 13.16 10.49
C ASP A 67 -11.02 14.62 10.73
N HIS A 68 -10.28 15.55 10.12
CA HIS A 68 -10.73 16.93 10.08
C HIS A 68 -11.95 17.05 9.14
N PRO A 69 -12.99 17.85 9.48
CA PRO A 69 -14.20 17.95 8.67
C PRO A 69 -13.95 18.34 7.19
N SER A 70 -12.90 19.10 6.91
CA SER A 70 -12.55 19.53 5.55
C SER A 70 -12.24 18.40 4.58
N VAL A 71 -11.78 17.22 5.05
CA VAL A 71 -11.45 16.11 4.16
C VAL A 71 -12.68 15.33 3.70
N VAL A 72 -13.75 15.34 4.47
CA VAL A 72 -14.95 14.53 4.18
C VAL A 72 -15.52 14.88 2.80
N GLN A 73 -15.79 16.14 2.56
CA GLN A 73 -16.37 16.59 1.28
C GLN A 73 -15.33 16.64 0.16
N ALA A 74 -14.14 17.17 0.44
CA ALA A 74 -13.08 17.31 -0.57
C ALA A 74 -12.63 15.96 -1.15
N ARG A 75 -12.59 14.89 -0.36
CA ARG A 75 -12.16 13.57 -0.82
C ARG A 75 -13.27 12.74 -1.44
N ARG A 76 -14.54 13.04 -1.12
CA ARG A 76 -15.71 12.40 -1.73
C ARG A 76 -15.72 12.55 -3.25
N ALA A 77 -15.39 13.71 -3.78
CA ALA A 77 -15.34 13.95 -5.23
C ALA A 77 -14.35 13.01 -5.95
N ILE A 78 -13.19 12.70 -5.34
CA ILE A 78 -12.23 11.75 -5.88
C ILE A 78 -12.77 10.32 -5.81
N ALA A 79 -13.40 9.95 -4.69
CA ALA A 79 -13.98 8.62 -4.53
C ALA A 79 -15.12 8.33 -5.52
N GLN A 80 -15.84 9.35 -5.99
CA GLN A 80 -16.92 9.21 -6.99
C GLN A 80 -16.41 8.94 -8.42
N ARG A 81 -15.14 9.15 -8.71
CA ARG A 81 -14.57 8.93 -10.06
C ARG A 81 -14.30 7.44 -10.31
N ALA A 82 -14.31 7.04 -11.58
CA ALA A 82 -13.87 5.71 -11.98
C ALA A 82 -12.33 5.56 -11.81
N PRO A 83 -11.81 4.33 -11.67
CA PRO A 83 -12.56 3.08 -11.51
C PRO A 83 -13.17 2.94 -10.10
N LEU A 84 -14.12 2.03 -9.95
CA LEU A 84 -14.81 1.79 -8.68
C LEU A 84 -15.46 3.06 -8.12
N ALA A 85 -16.33 3.68 -8.92
CA ALA A 85 -17.02 4.92 -8.56
C ALA A 85 -17.85 4.74 -7.27
N GLY A 86 -17.78 5.73 -6.38
CA GLY A 86 -18.46 5.70 -5.08
C GLY A 86 -17.68 5.02 -3.96
N GLN A 87 -16.45 4.55 -4.22
CA GLN A 87 -15.65 3.82 -3.24
C GLN A 87 -14.30 4.49 -3.04
N ALA A 88 -13.92 4.71 -1.79
CA ALA A 88 -12.58 5.20 -1.45
C ALA A 88 -11.57 4.06 -1.30
N MET A 89 -12.03 2.86 -0.97
CA MET A 89 -11.21 1.66 -0.92
C MET A 89 -11.82 0.57 -1.81
N GLY A 90 -11.02 -0.07 -2.65
CA GLY A 90 -11.48 -1.11 -3.55
C GLY A 90 -10.48 -2.24 -3.75
N LEU A 91 -10.96 -3.37 -4.24
CA LEU A 91 -10.16 -4.56 -4.54
C LEU A 91 -10.41 -5.01 -5.97
N ILE A 92 -9.34 -5.22 -6.71
CA ILE A 92 -9.32 -6.01 -7.94
C ILE A 92 -8.79 -7.39 -7.55
N ASP A 93 -9.72 -8.33 -7.39
CA ASP A 93 -9.40 -9.70 -6.96
C ASP A 93 -8.92 -10.55 -8.13
N LEU A 94 -7.71 -11.07 -8.03
CA LEU A 94 -7.10 -11.97 -9.01
C LEU A 94 -7.35 -13.45 -8.69
N SER A 95 -8.20 -13.76 -7.70
CA SER A 95 -8.58 -15.12 -7.36
C SER A 95 -9.27 -15.78 -8.56
N GLY A 96 -8.92 -17.03 -8.85
CA GLY A 96 -9.51 -17.73 -10.00
C GLY A 96 -8.88 -17.39 -11.37
N THR A 97 -7.93 -16.46 -11.43
CA THR A 97 -7.16 -16.17 -12.65
C THR A 97 -5.85 -16.94 -12.69
N TYR A 98 -5.21 -16.98 -13.87
CA TYR A 98 -3.83 -17.50 -14.04
C TYR A 98 -2.78 -16.52 -13.53
N CYS A 99 -3.05 -15.87 -12.43
CA CYS A 99 -2.16 -14.92 -11.79
C CYS A 99 -1.00 -15.66 -11.10
N ALA A 100 0.19 -15.56 -11.66
CA ALA A 100 1.38 -16.23 -11.13
C ALA A 100 2.46 -15.23 -10.71
N SER A 101 2.98 -15.39 -9.48
CA SER A 101 4.15 -14.62 -9.05
C SER A 101 5.45 -15.37 -9.30
N ALA A 102 6.44 -14.68 -9.84
CA ALA A 102 7.78 -15.15 -10.12
C ALA A 102 8.83 -14.36 -9.32
N LYS A 103 10.06 -14.81 -9.34
CA LYS A 103 11.24 -14.10 -8.81
C LYS A 103 12.23 -13.84 -9.95
N ASN A 104 12.84 -12.67 -9.94
CA ASN A 104 13.99 -12.38 -10.79
C ASN A 104 15.30 -12.86 -10.14
N SER A 105 16.45 -12.62 -10.81
CA SER A 105 17.79 -12.95 -10.32
C SER A 105 18.12 -12.36 -8.94
N ASP A 106 17.56 -11.20 -8.62
CA ASP A 106 17.78 -10.50 -7.34
C ASP A 106 16.80 -10.96 -6.24
N ASN A 107 16.09 -12.07 -6.44
CA ASN A 107 15.02 -12.57 -5.58
C ASN A 107 13.85 -11.60 -5.35
N SER A 108 13.76 -10.53 -6.14
CA SER A 108 12.62 -9.61 -6.12
C SER A 108 11.45 -10.23 -6.88
N ARG A 109 10.24 -10.08 -6.34
CA ARG A 109 9.04 -10.68 -6.92
C ARG A 109 8.41 -9.81 -7.97
N LEU A 110 7.76 -10.46 -8.93
CA LEU A 110 6.97 -9.82 -9.98
C LEU A 110 5.79 -10.71 -10.36
N ASN A 111 4.75 -10.09 -10.91
CA ASN A 111 3.55 -10.73 -11.40
C ASN A 111 3.02 -9.94 -12.59
N ILE A 112 3.04 -10.56 -13.76
CA ILE A 112 2.73 -9.86 -15.02
C ILE A 112 1.26 -9.46 -15.06
N LEU A 113 0.34 -10.34 -14.66
CA LEU A 113 -1.09 -10.03 -14.70
C LEU A 113 -1.43 -8.89 -13.73
N SER A 114 -0.91 -8.92 -12.50
CA SER A 114 -1.15 -7.81 -11.57
C SER A 114 -0.54 -6.49 -12.05
N ALA A 115 0.63 -6.53 -12.73
CA ALA A 115 1.24 -5.36 -13.34
C ALA A 115 0.32 -4.73 -14.42
N ILE A 116 -0.21 -5.56 -15.33
CA ILE A 116 -1.12 -5.12 -16.39
C ILE A 116 -2.38 -4.49 -15.81
N LEU A 117 -2.99 -5.14 -14.82
CA LEU A 117 -4.20 -4.63 -14.20
C LEU A 117 -3.95 -3.36 -13.37
N SER A 118 -2.86 -3.29 -12.64
CA SER A 118 -2.46 -2.09 -11.90
C SER A 118 -2.21 -0.92 -12.85
N PHE A 119 -1.52 -1.15 -13.95
CA PHE A 119 -1.27 -0.16 -15.00
C PHE A 119 -2.57 0.33 -15.63
N SER A 120 -3.44 -0.60 -16.09
CA SER A 120 -4.73 -0.27 -16.69
C SER A 120 -5.64 0.51 -15.73
N THR A 121 -5.70 0.08 -14.48
CA THR A 121 -6.48 0.73 -13.42
C THR A 121 -6.01 2.17 -13.17
N ALA A 122 -4.70 2.38 -13.11
CA ALA A 122 -4.13 3.70 -12.92
C ALA A 122 -4.42 4.65 -14.11
N LEU A 123 -4.27 4.16 -15.35
CA LEU A 123 -4.65 4.93 -16.53
C LEU A 123 -6.15 5.25 -16.56
N THR A 124 -6.99 4.32 -16.14
CA THR A 124 -8.44 4.55 -16.04
C THR A 124 -8.75 5.65 -15.03
N ALA A 125 -8.10 5.65 -13.88
CA ALA A 125 -8.27 6.71 -12.88
C ALA A 125 -7.86 8.10 -13.41
N GLU A 126 -6.70 8.17 -14.09
CA GLU A 126 -6.22 9.42 -14.69
C GLU A 126 -7.17 9.94 -15.78
N LYS A 127 -7.59 9.06 -16.73
CA LYS A 127 -8.54 9.41 -17.79
C LYS A 127 -9.91 9.88 -17.28
N ASN A 128 -10.30 9.46 -16.09
CA ASN A 128 -11.55 9.88 -15.45
C ASN A 128 -11.36 11.07 -14.49
N GLY A 129 -10.31 11.86 -14.70
CA GLY A 129 -10.11 13.17 -14.09
C GLY A 129 -9.47 13.14 -12.70
N SER A 130 -8.74 12.08 -12.34
CA SER A 130 -7.88 12.13 -11.15
C SER A 130 -6.61 12.91 -11.47
N ASP A 131 -6.35 14.00 -10.75
CA ASP A 131 -5.25 14.93 -11.04
C ASP A 131 -3.88 14.30 -10.77
N SER A 132 -3.82 13.33 -9.86
CA SER A 132 -2.58 12.62 -9.54
C SER A 132 -2.84 11.17 -9.20
N VAL A 133 -2.15 10.26 -9.91
CA VAL A 133 -2.29 8.82 -9.73
C VAL A 133 -0.93 8.18 -9.48
N GLY A 134 -0.88 7.24 -8.55
CA GLY A 134 0.33 6.49 -8.23
C GLY A 134 0.11 5.00 -8.15
N ILE A 135 1.08 4.23 -8.63
CA ILE A 135 1.14 2.78 -8.42
C ILE A 135 2.23 2.50 -7.40
N ILE A 136 1.87 1.81 -6.33
CA ILE A 136 2.79 1.43 -5.25
C ILE A 136 2.86 -0.08 -5.17
N THR A 137 4.07 -0.62 -5.09
CA THR A 137 4.29 -2.05 -4.89
C THR A 137 5.42 -2.31 -3.90
N PRO A 138 5.42 -3.43 -3.17
CA PRO A 138 6.52 -3.78 -2.27
C PRO A 138 7.84 -4.10 -3.01
N TYR A 139 7.78 -4.50 -4.28
CA TYR A 139 8.88 -5.16 -4.97
C TYR A 139 9.48 -4.35 -6.10
N ALA A 140 10.82 -4.22 -6.08
CA ALA A 140 11.56 -3.46 -7.10
C ALA A 140 11.42 -4.06 -8.51
N ALA A 141 11.33 -5.40 -8.66
CA ALA A 141 11.13 -6.03 -9.97
C ALA A 141 9.78 -5.63 -10.57
N GLN A 142 8.72 -5.62 -9.76
CA GLN A 142 7.38 -5.16 -10.18
C GLN A 142 7.39 -3.69 -10.58
N THR A 143 8.05 -2.85 -9.78
CA THR A 143 8.21 -1.43 -10.11
C THR A 143 8.91 -1.24 -11.45
N ARG A 144 10.00 -1.99 -11.72
CA ARG A 144 10.71 -1.91 -13.02
C ARG A 144 9.81 -2.31 -14.19
N LEU A 145 9.04 -3.38 -14.03
CA LEU A 145 8.10 -3.85 -15.05
C LEU A 145 7.04 -2.78 -15.37
N ILE A 146 6.37 -2.25 -14.35
CA ILE A 146 5.34 -1.23 -14.55
C ILE A 146 5.92 0.06 -15.12
N ARG A 147 7.11 0.47 -14.69
CA ARG A 147 7.81 1.64 -15.25
C ARG A 147 8.17 1.45 -16.73
N ALA A 148 8.55 0.24 -17.14
CA ALA A 148 8.77 -0.06 -18.55
C ALA A 148 7.47 0.09 -19.36
N MET A 149 6.36 -0.43 -18.88
CA MET A 149 5.03 -0.26 -19.51
C MET A 149 4.63 1.22 -19.61
N LEU A 150 4.84 2.01 -18.56
CA LEU A 150 4.58 3.46 -18.57
C LEU A 150 5.48 4.21 -19.58
N LYS A 151 6.74 3.82 -19.67
CA LYS A 151 7.68 4.38 -20.66
C LYS A 151 7.24 4.07 -22.08
N ASP A 152 6.88 2.82 -22.37
CA ASP A 152 6.41 2.41 -23.69
C ASP A 152 5.10 3.14 -24.05
N TYR A 153 4.18 3.27 -23.12
CA TYR A 153 2.95 4.03 -23.31
C TYR A 153 3.24 5.51 -23.66
N ASN A 154 4.18 6.13 -22.95
CA ASN A 154 4.58 7.52 -23.16
C ASN A 154 5.43 7.74 -24.41
N SER A 155 6.07 6.71 -24.97
CA SER A 155 6.83 6.82 -26.21
C SER A 155 5.94 6.87 -27.46
N GLY A 156 4.68 6.42 -27.34
CA GLY A 156 3.67 6.51 -28.39
C GLY A 156 2.98 7.88 -28.44
N LYS A 157 1.77 7.88 -29.01
CA LYS A 157 0.92 9.09 -29.09
C LYS A 157 0.25 9.42 -27.73
N ASN A 158 0.20 8.46 -26.83
CA ASN A 158 -0.40 8.61 -25.51
C ASN A 158 0.59 9.26 -24.54
N LYS A 159 0.05 9.96 -23.54
CA LYS A 159 0.83 10.54 -22.44
C LYS A 159 0.14 10.23 -21.13
N THR A 160 0.92 9.99 -20.08
CA THR A 160 0.42 9.82 -18.71
C THR A 160 1.41 10.37 -17.69
N GLU A 161 0.86 10.95 -16.62
CA GLU A 161 1.59 11.43 -15.44
C GLU A 161 1.59 10.39 -14.29
N VAL A 162 1.08 9.19 -14.54
CA VAL A 162 1.04 8.11 -13.55
C VAL A 162 2.47 7.79 -13.08
N ALA A 163 2.68 7.86 -11.77
CA ALA A 163 3.94 7.51 -11.14
C ALA A 163 3.92 6.07 -10.62
N CYS A 164 5.03 5.34 -10.75
CA CYS A 164 5.19 4.02 -10.14
C CYS A 164 6.45 3.96 -9.28
N SER A 165 6.32 3.48 -8.04
CA SER A 165 7.46 3.34 -7.13
C SER A 165 7.26 2.23 -6.10
N THR A 166 8.35 1.81 -5.46
CA THR A 166 8.25 0.99 -4.25
C THR A 166 7.71 1.81 -3.10
N VAL A 167 7.12 1.13 -2.09
CA VAL A 167 6.59 1.81 -0.88
C VAL A 167 7.61 2.76 -0.25
N HIS A 168 8.88 2.34 -0.16
CA HIS A 168 9.93 3.16 0.45
C HIS A 168 10.25 4.43 -0.38
N GLN A 169 10.26 4.33 -1.69
CA GLN A 169 10.51 5.46 -2.59
C GLN A 169 9.33 6.43 -2.65
N PHE A 170 8.12 5.96 -2.36
CA PHE A 170 6.92 6.77 -2.36
C PHE A 170 6.72 7.57 -1.06
N GLN A 171 7.57 7.32 -0.05
CA GLN A 171 7.48 8.02 1.22
C GLN A 171 7.66 9.53 1.04
N GLY A 172 6.80 10.32 1.69
CA GLY A 172 6.78 11.78 1.58
C GLY A 172 5.90 12.34 0.45
N SER A 173 5.45 11.51 -0.50
CA SER A 173 4.52 11.92 -1.56
C SER A 173 3.08 11.50 -1.25
N GLU A 174 2.11 12.12 -1.94
CA GLU A 174 0.70 11.76 -1.87
C GLU A 174 0.06 11.88 -3.25
N ARG A 175 -1.02 11.14 -3.50
CA ARG A 175 -1.76 11.14 -4.76
C ARG A 175 -3.27 11.10 -4.48
N ASP A 176 -4.05 11.57 -5.43
CA ASP A 176 -5.51 11.47 -5.36
C ASP A 176 -5.96 10.01 -5.36
N VAL A 177 -5.35 9.20 -6.23
CA VAL A 177 -5.60 7.76 -6.33
C VAL A 177 -4.28 7.00 -6.19
N ILE A 178 -4.29 5.99 -5.33
CA ILE A 178 -3.23 4.99 -5.22
C ILE A 178 -3.75 3.64 -5.69
N VAL A 179 -3.00 3.00 -6.57
CA VAL A 179 -3.15 1.59 -6.90
C VAL A 179 -2.04 0.82 -6.16
N PHE A 180 -2.42 -0.02 -5.20
CA PHE A 180 -1.49 -0.85 -4.45
C PHE A 180 -1.43 -2.25 -5.05
N ASP A 181 -0.33 -2.59 -5.70
CA ASP A 181 -0.08 -3.89 -6.30
C ASP A 181 0.64 -4.82 -5.31
N ALA A 182 -0.08 -5.81 -4.79
CA ALA A 182 0.44 -6.74 -3.79
C ALA A 182 1.35 -7.83 -4.37
N VAL A 183 1.30 -8.09 -5.67
CA VAL A 183 2.19 -8.99 -6.44
C VAL A 183 2.04 -10.48 -6.11
N GLU A 184 1.93 -10.81 -4.82
CA GLU A 184 2.02 -12.17 -4.28
C GLU A 184 0.89 -13.06 -4.77
N SER A 185 1.26 -14.25 -5.27
CA SER A 185 0.32 -15.26 -5.74
C SER A 185 1.00 -16.64 -5.88
N TYR A 186 0.21 -17.65 -6.25
CA TYR A 186 0.72 -18.96 -6.66
C TYR A 186 1.76 -18.85 -7.80
N PRO A 187 2.62 -19.84 -8.02
CA PRO A 187 2.73 -21.12 -7.31
C PRO A 187 3.49 -21.01 -5.98
N LYS A 188 3.80 -19.81 -5.51
CA LYS A 188 4.48 -19.64 -4.23
C LYS A 188 3.55 -20.06 -3.09
N SER A 189 4.07 -20.83 -2.13
CA SER A 189 3.34 -21.25 -0.92
C SER A 189 3.40 -20.23 0.21
N ALA A 190 4.33 -19.27 0.12
CA ALA A 190 4.53 -18.24 1.15
C ALA A 190 4.83 -16.89 0.50
N VAL A 191 4.47 -15.82 1.21
CA VAL A 191 4.78 -14.44 0.80
C VAL A 191 6.26 -14.13 0.94
N GLY A 192 6.74 -13.13 0.21
CA GLY A 192 8.11 -12.67 0.29
C GLY A 192 8.41 -11.95 1.60
N TYR A 193 9.72 -11.81 1.88
CA TYR A 193 10.22 -11.22 3.12
C TYR A 193 9.56 -9.88 3.48
N LEU A 194 9.37 -8.98 2.50
CA LEU A 194 8.81 -7.64 2.75
C LEU A 194 7.35 -7.66 3.24
N MET A 195 6.59 -8.70 2.89
CA MET A 195 5.17 -8.80 3.19
C MET A 195 4.83 -9.90 4.20
N GLY A 196 5.81 -10.69 4.65
CA GLY A 196 5.54 -11.90 5.43
C GLY A 196 6.19 -12.00 6.80
N LYS A 197 7.32 -11.32 7.04
CA LYS A 197 8.21 -11.75 8.13
C LYS A 197 7.98 -11.04 9.48
N GLU A 198 7.85 -9.75 9.47
CA GLU A 198 7.80 -8.97 10.72
C GLU A 198 6.49 -8.18 10.80
N PRO A 199 5.53 -8.57 11.65
CA PRO A 199 4.21 -7.93 11.69
C PRO A 199 4.25 -6.41 11.79
N ASN A 200 5.15 -5.87 12.62
CA ASN A 200 5.29 -4.41 12.79
C ASN A 200 5.88 -3.73 11.54
N GLN A 201 6.84 -4.38 10.86
CA GLN A 201 7.42 -3.84 9.62
C GLN A 201 6.40 -3.86 8.48
N VAL A 202 5.65 -4.96 8.36
CA VAL A 202 4.57 -5.07 7.37
C VAL A 202 3.47 -4.05 7.66
N ALA A 203 3.10 -3.86 8.92
CA ALA A 203 2.11 -2.86 9.31
C ALA A 203 2.54 -1.45 8.91
N ARG A 204 3.80 -1.08 9.16
CA ARG A 204 4.36 0.21 8.71
C ARG A 204 4.34 0.34 7.19
N LEU A 205 4.75 -0.72 6.47
CA LEU A 205 4.78 -0.74 5.01
C LEU A 205 3.39 -0.53 4.42
N ILE A 206 2.40 -1.30 4.86
CA ILE A 206 1.01 -1.17 4.41
C ILE A 206 0.43 0.19 4.79
N ASN A 207 0.65 0.64 6.02
CA ASN A 207 0.20 1.97 6.44
C ASN A 207 0.76 3.08 5.55
N VAL A 208 2.08 3.06 5.29
CA VAL A 208 2.70 4.03 4.37
C VAL A 208 2.06 3.95 2.99
N ALA A 209 1.83 2.76 2.43
CA ALA A 209 1.27 2.60 1.10
C ALA A 209 -0.15 3.18 0.99
N ILE A 210 -1.07 2.76 1.89
CA ILE A 210 -2.48 3.16 1.80
C ILE A 210 -2.69 4.62 2.18
N THR A 211 -1.92 5.16 3.14
CA THR A 211 -2.05 6.55 3.59
C THR A 211 -1.45 7.57 2.60
N ARG A 212 -0.90 7.12 1.47
CA ARG A 212 -0.53 8.00 0.33
C ARG A 212 -1.74 8.40 -0.52
N GLY A 213 -2.85 7.66 -0.45
CA GLY A 213 -4.09 7.97 -1.15
C GLY A 213 -4.88 9.07 -0.45
N LYS A 214 -5.18 10.17 -1.16
CA LYS A 214 -6.05 11.21 -0.64
C LYS A 214 -7.52 10.80 -0.71
N GLY A 215 -7.99 10.38 -1.86
CA GLY A 215 -9.41 10.09 -2.09
C GLY A 215 -9.72 8.63 -2.40
N LYS A 216 -8.75 7.88 -2.94
CA LYS A 216 -9.00 6.49 -3.33
C LYS A 216 -7.75 5.62 -3.22
N VAL A 217 -7.95 4.39 -2.73
CA VAL A 217 -6.95 3.32 -2.72
C VAL A 217 -7.56 2.07 -3.36
N ILE A 218 -6.95 1.58 -4.42
CA ILE A 218 -7.37 0.35 -5.11
C ILE A 218 -6.29 -0.69 -4.91
N THR A 219 -6.63 -1.79 -4.28
CA THR A 219 -5.72 -2.93 -4.07
C THR A 219 -5.87 -3.92 -5.20
N VAL A 220 -4.76 -4.35 -5.80
CA VAL A 220 -4.70 -5.45 -6.78
C VAL A 220 -4.04 -6.64 -6.11
N ALA A 221 -4.77 -7.73 -5.91
CA ALA A 221 -4.27 -8.88 -5.15
C ALA A 221 -5.01 -10.18 -5.48
N ASN A 222 -4.35 -11.32 -5.36
CA ASN A 222 -5.01 -12.62 -5.31
C ASN A 222 -5.50 -12.87 -3.87
N ALA A 223 -6.74 -12.50 -3.58
CA ALA A 223 -7.27 -12.56 -2.22
C ALA A 223 -7.29 -13.99 -1.67
N ARG A 224 -7.61 -14.99 -2.50
CA ARG A 224 -7.60 -16.41 -2.09
C ARG A 224 -6.20 -16.87 -1.63
N PHE A 225 -5.15 -16.43 -2.32
CA PHE A 225 -3.77 -16.71 -1.90
C PHE A 225 -3.49 -16.14 -0.51
N TRP A 226 -3.83 -14.88 -0.28
CA TRP A 226 -3.62 -14.21 1.02
C TRP A 226 -4.47 -14.82 2.14
N GLU A 227 -5.70 -15.20 1.84
CA GLU A 227 -6.56 -15.91 2.79
C GLU A 227 -5.95 -17.27 3.18
N ASN A 228 -5.48 -18.06 2.21
CA ASN A 228 -4.89 -19.36 2.50
C ASN A 228 -3.62 -19.26 3.35
N VAL A 229 -2.82 -18.19 3.20
CA VAL A 229 -1.57 -18.01 3.95
C VAL A 229 -1.82 -17.42 5.33
N PHE A 230 -2.81 -16.52 5.49
CA PHE A 230 -2.95 -15.70 6.71
C PHE A 230 -4.31 -15.79 7.41
N LYS A 231 -5.21 -16.67 6.95
CA LYS A 231 -6.50 -16.88 7.61
C LYS A 231 -6.30 -17.20 9.11
N GLY A 232 -7.03 -16.48 9.96
CA GLY A 232 -6.94 -16.64 11.41
C GLY A 232 -5.75 -15.94 12.07
N THR A 233 -4.94 -15.20 11.31
CA THR A 233 -3.82 -14.43 11.84
C THR A 233 -4.14 -12.94 11.94
N ASN A 234 -3.29 -12.20 12.65
CA ASN A 234 -3.35 -10.74 12.76
C ASN A 234 -2.61 -9.99 11.66
N HIS A 235 -2.33 -10.64 10.52
CA HIS A 235 -1.59 -10.03 9.42
C HIS A 235 -2.32 -8.81 8.85
N ILE A 236 -1.65 -7.65 8.82
CA ILE A 236 -2.27 -6.35 8.48
C ILE A 236 -2.86 -6.34 7.07
N PHE A 237 -2.18 -6.92 6.08
CA PHE A 237 -2.68 -6.96 4.71
C PHE A 237 -3.90 -7.88 4.56
N TYR A 238 -3.94 -8.99 5.29
CA TYR A 238 -5.14 -9.83 5.37
C TYR A 238 -6.31 -9.06 5.98
N LYS A 239 -6.08 -8.28 7.05
CA LYS A 239 -7.10 -7.39 7.62
C LYS A 239 -7.56 -6.32 6.62
N LEU A 240 -6.65 -5.79 5.80
CA LEU A 240 -7.01 -4.84 4.74
C LEU A 240 -7.96 -5.46 3.72
N LEU A 241 -7.67 -6.67 3.24
CA LEU A 241 -8.54 -7.38 2.32
C LEU A 241 -9.92 -7.69 2.94
N GLN A 242 -9.95 -8.10 4.21
CA GLN A 242 -11.21 -8.33 4.92
C GLN A 242 -12.00 -7.02 5.12
N HIS A 243 -11.32 -5.92 5.44
CA HIS A 243 -11.95 -4.60 5.58
C HIS A 243 -12.62 -4.17 4.27
N ILE A 244 -11.92 -4.33 3.14
CA ILE A 244 -12.47 -4.01 1.82
C ILE A 244 -13.64 -4.94 1.47
N LYS A 245 -13.52 -6.26 1.68
CA LYS A 245 -14.58 -7.23 1.35
C LYS A 245 -15.84 -7.07 2.22
N ASN A 246 -15.68 -6.73 3.49
CA ASN A 246 -16.80 -6.57 4.45
C ASN A 246 -17.45 -5.17 4.38
N GLY A 247 -16.80 -4.21 3.74
CA GLY A 247 -17.37 -2.90 3.47
C GLY A 247 -18.41 -2.97 2.34
N LYS A 248 -19.08 -1.82 2.06
CA LYS A 248 -19.94 -1.66 0.87
C LYS A 248 -19.10 -1.52 -0.42
N HIS A 249 -17.98 -2.19 -0.49
CA HIS A 249 -16.97 -2.02 -1.52
C HIS A 249 -17.15 -3.13 -2.57
N HIS A 250 -17.29 -2.76 -3.85
CA HIS A 250 -17.33 -3.76 -4.91
C HIS A 250 -15.97 -4.42 -5.08
N VAL A 251 -15.99 -5.73 -5.02
CA VAL A 251 -14.92 -6.59 -5.51
C VAL A 251 -15.23 -6.80 -6.99
N ILE A 252 -14.34 -6.38 -7.90
CA ILE A 252 -14.43 -6.82 -9.29
C ILE A 252 -13.92 -8.26 -9.29
N ASP A 253 -14.85 -9.21 -9.23
CA ASP A 253 -14.57 -10.63 -9.39
C ASP A 253 -14.81 -11.01 -10.87
N ASN A 254 -13.86 -11.73 -11.48
CA ASN A 254 -13.98 -12.17 -12.88
C ASN A 254 -15.01 -13.30 -13.08
N HIS A 255 -15.86 -13.59 -12.10
CA HIS A 255 -16.89 -14.60 -12.20
C HIS A 255 -18.21 -14.13 -12.86
N ASP A 256 -18.32 -12.82 -13.16
CA ASP A 256 -19.51 -12.24 -13.80
C ASP A 256 -19.38 -12.09 -15.33
N LYS A 257 -18.74 -13.08 -16.00
CA LYS A 257 -18.80 -13.21 -17.47
C LYS A 257 -19.05 -14.62 -17.89
#